data_0d209889877170c65b3d9d745c3f3cdc
#
_entry.id   0d209889877170c65b3d9d745c3f3cdc
#
_cell.length_a   1.000
_cell.length_b   1.000
_cell.length_c   1.000
_cell.angle_alpha   90.00
_cell.angle_beta   90.00
_cell.angle_gamma   90.00
#
_symmetry.space_group_name_H-M   'P 1'
#
loop_
_entity.id
_entity.type
_entity.pdbx_description
1 polymer ?
#
loop_
_entity_poly.entity_id
_entity_poly.type
_entity_poly.pdbx_seq_one_letter_code
_entity_poly.pdbx_strand_id
1 'polypeptide(L)'
;MRLIGNCRLGKDAEIRSTRSGVTVANLVLAYNYGQKDRDGKKPSQWIQASLFGERADSLAPFLGKGTLIFVDMRDIHIEVYEGKDGKTYHNMRGTIDALEFVGKAEKTAGAKKGTRDDDWDDESDIPF
;
A
#
# COMPACT_ATOMS: atom_id res chain seq x y z
N MET A 1 8.84 0.99 -16.18
CA MET A 1 9.36 0.97 -14.79
C MET A 1 8.41 0.18 -13.92
N ARG A 2 8.94 -0.69 -13.12
CA ARG A 2 8.12 -1.53 -12.23
C ARG A 2 8.57 -1.33 -10.79
N LEU A 3 7.63 -1.57 -9.89
CA LEU A 3 7.90 -1.53 -8.45
C LEU A 3 7.39 -2.84 -7.86
N ILE A 4 8.25 -3.55 -7.16
CA ILE A 4 7.93 -4.86 -6.62
C ILE A 4 8.31 -4.87 -5.14
N GLY A 5 7.42 -5.31 -4.30
CA GLY A 5 7.73 -5.41 -2.88
C GLY A 5 6.49 -5.45 -2.01
N ASN A 6 6.74 -5.45 -0.71
CA ASN A 6 5.67 -5.48 0.28
C ASN A 6 5.28 -4.07 0.68
N CYS A 7 3.98 -3.85 0.73
CA CYS A 7 3.43 -2.57 1.13
C CYS A 7 2.27 -2.79 2.08
N ARG A 8 1.96 -1.78 2.86
CA ARG A 8 0.83 -1.84 3.79
C ARG A 8 -0.21 -0.81 3.37
N LEU A 9 -1.48 -1.22 3.39
CA LEU A 9 -2.56 -0.31 3.04
C LEU A 9 -2.71 0.76 4.14
N GLY A 10 -2.73 2.02 3.71
CA GLY A 10 -2.90 3.14 4.61
C GLY A 10 -4.35 3.47 4.90
N LYS A 11 -5.24 2.94 4.07
CA LYS A 11 -6.68 3.07 4.28
C LYS A 11 -7.38 1.97 3.50
N ASP A 12 -8.67 1.80 3.74
CA ASP A 12 -9.45 0.81 3.01
C ASP A 12 -9.47 1.15 1.52
N ALA A 13 -9.44 0.12 0.69
CA ALA A 13 -9.48 0.32 -0.77
C ALA A 13 -10.81 0.97 -1.17
N GLU A 14 -10.72 1.90 -2.12
CA GLU A 14 -11.91 2.55 -2.66
C GLU A 14 -12.26 1.91 -3.98
N ILE A 15 -13.50 1.47 -4.11
CA ILE A 15 -13.96 0.79 -5.31
C ILE A 15 -14.77 1.74 -6.16
N ARG A 16 -14.44 1.84 -7.43
CA ARG A 16 -15.14 2.70 -8.38
C ARG A 16 -15.32 1.95 -9.69
N SER A 17 -16.27 2.41 -10.47
CA SER A 17 -16.48 1.89 -11.82
C SER A 17 -16.10 2.95 -12.84
N THR A 18 -15.43 2.54 -13.90
CA THR A 18 -15.14 3.45 -15.01
C THR A 18 -16.38 3.58 -15.88
N ARG A 19 -16.33 4.50 -16.83
CA ARG A 19 -17.46 4.70 -17.76
C ARG A 19 -17.74 3.45 -18.58
N SER A 20 -16.73 2.66 -18.85
CA SER A 20 -16.90 1.44 -19.63
C SER A 20 -17.37 0.25 -18.77
N GLY A 21 -17.63 0.50 -17.48
CA GLY A 21 -18.13 -0.56 -16.60
C GLY A 21 -17.06 -1.42 -15.95
N VAL A 22 -15.80 -1.03 -16.06
CA VAL A 22 -14.70 -1.77 -15.44
C VAL A 22 -14.56 -1.32 -14.00
N THR A 23 -14.44 -2.29 -13.10
CA THR A 23 -14.22 -1.98 -11.68
C THR A 23 -12.75 -1.63 -11.44
N VAL A 24 -12.54 -0.59 -10.65
CA VAL A 24 -11.19 -0.17 -10.26
C VAL A 24 -11.14 -0.04 -8.75
N ALA A 25 -10.15 -0.67 -8.14
CA ALA A 25 -9.87 -0.47 -6.73
C ALA A 25 -8.69 0.50 -6.62
N ASN A 26 -8.88 1.58 -5.90
CA ASN A 26 -7.82 2.54 -5.64
C ASN A 26 -7.25 2.27 -4.25
N LEU A 27 -5.96 2.00 -4.19
CA LEU A 27 -5.28 1.67 -2.97
C LEU A 27 -4.24 2.73 -2.64
N VAL A 28 -4.17 3.08 -1.37
CA VAL A 28 -3.11 3.95 -0.86
C VAL A 28 -2.15 3.05 -0.10
N LEU A 29 -0.95 2.90 -0.62
CA LEU A 29 0.04 1.98 -0.09
C LEU A 29 1.21 2.74 0.51
N ALA A 30 1.83 2.14 1.51
CA ALA A 30 3.00 2.72 2.16
C ALA A 30 4.06 1.66 2.36
N TYR A 31 5.31 2.05 2.21
CA TYR A 31 6.43 1.21 2.59
C TYR A 31 7.50 2.09 3.22
N ASN A 32 8.27 1.47 4.11
CA ASN A 32 9.36 2.18 4.78
C ASN A 32 10.64 2.00 3.98
N TYR A 33 11.49 3.01 4.01
CA TYR A 33 12.77 2.95 3.30
C TYR A 33 13.84 3.65 4.12
N GLY A 34 15.09 3.48 3.67
CA GLY A 34 16.19 4.20 4.28
C GLY A 34 16.55 3.69 5.67
N GLN A 35 17.21 4.54 6.42
CA GLN A 35 17.68 4.20 7.75
C GLN A 35 16.78 4.82 8.81
N LYS A 36 16.78 4.20 9.99
CA LYS A 36 16.02 4.72 11.11
C LYS A 36 16.57 6.07 11.54
N ASP A 37 15.67 6.96 11.92
CA ASP A 37 16.05 8.25 12.47
C ASP A 37 16.38 8.10 13.97
N ARG A 38 16.55 9.23 14.65
CA ARG A 38 16.89 9.21 16.07
C ARG A 38 15.83 8.57 16.94
N ASP A 39 14.57 8.63 16.48
CA ASP A 39 13.45 8.05 17.23
C ASP A 39 13.21 6.60 16.87
N GLY A 40 14.07 6.02 16.03
CA GLY A 40 13.94 4.64 15.61
C GLY A 40 12.94 4.43 14.50
N LYS A 41 12.53 5.50 13.83
CA LYS A 41 11.55 5.42 12.75
C LYS A 41 12.20 5.60 11.40
N LYS A 42 11.69 4.87 10.42
CA LYS A 42 12.11 5.02 9.03
C LYS A 42 11.13 5.91 8.31
N PRO A 43 11.61 6.67 7.32
CA PRO A 43 10.67 7.43 6.49
C PRO A 43 9.78 6.47 5.71
N SER A 44 8.61 6.95 5.36
CA SER A 44 7.64 6.17 4.59
C SER A 44 7.40 6.81 3.25
N GLN A 45 7.26 5.98 2.23
CA GLN A 45 6.88 6.41 0.90
C GLN A 45 5.45 5.96 0.65
N TRP A 46 4.64 6.88 0.16
CA TRP A 46 3.25 6.60 -0.15
C TRP A 46 3.08 6.47 -1.65
N ILE A 47 2.27 5.51 -2.07
CA ILE A 47 2.01 5.23 -3.48
C ILE A 47 0.52 5.04 -3.65
N GLN A 48 -0.03 5.64 -4.72
CA GLN A 48 -1.41 5.40 -5.09
C GLN A 48 -1.41 4.35 -6.18
N ALA A 49 -2.13 3.28 -5.97
CA ALA A 49 -2.14 2.14 -6.88
C ALA A 49 -3.55 1.86 -7.37
N SER A 50 -3.64 1.40 -8.61
CA SER A 50 -4.92 1.04 -9.21
C SER A 50 -4.92 -0.44 -9.55
N LEU A 51 -5.99 -1.13 -9.15
CA LEU A 51 -6.20 -2.53 -9.48
C LEU A 51 -7.48 -2.61 -10.31
N PHE A 52 -7.36 -3.09 -11.54
CA PHE A 52 -8.48 -3.09 -12.49
C PHE A 52 -9.10 -4.46 -12.63
N GLY A 53 -10.40 -4.49 -12.91
CA GLY A 53 -11.10 -5.68 -13.35
C GLY A 53 -11.70 -6.50 -12.22
N GLU A 54 -11.94 -7.77 -12.52
CA GLU A 54 -12.61 -8.65 -11.56
C GLU A 54 -11.84 -8.82 -10.27
N ARG A 55 -10.53 -8.74 -10.32
CA ARG A 55 -9.72 -8.83 -9.11
C ARG A 55 -10.04 -7.71 -8.13
N ALA A 56 -10.40 -6.54 -8.65
CA ALA A 56 -10.78 -5.43 -7.78
C ALA A 56 -12.03 -5.77 -6.98
N ASP A 57 -13.03 -6.38 -7.64
CA ASP A 57 -14.24 -6.81 -6.95
C ASP A 57 -13.95 -7.94 -5.96
N SER A 58 -13.19 -8.93 -6.39
CA SER A 58 -12.97 -10.12 -5.58
C SER A 58 -12.13 -9.83 -4.34
N LEU A 59 -11.17 -8.94 -4.47
CA LEU A 59 -10.22 -8.68 -3.39
C LEU A 59 -10.64 -7.52 -2.49
N ALA A 60 -11.58 -6.69 -2.94
CA ALA A 60 -11.98 -5.49 -2.20
C ALA A 60 -12.29 -5.74 -0.72
N PRO A 61 -13.05 -6.78 -0.35
CA PRO A 61 -13.37 -7.00 1.07
C PRO A 61 -12.15 -7.29 1.93
N PHE A 62 -11.04 -7.69 1.30
CA PHE A 62 -9.82 -8.06 2.02
C PHE A 62 -8.77 -6.96 1.99
N LEU A 63 -9.03 -5.87 1.30
CA LEU A 63 -8.07 -4.77 1.14
C LEU A 63 -8.38 -3.64 2.12
N GLY A 64 -8.31 -3.97 3.39
CA GLY A 64 -8.58 -3.01 4.45
C GLY A 64 -7.32 -2.35 4.96
N LYS A 65 -7.50 -1.24 5.65
CA LYS A 65 -6.41 -0.49 6.26
C LYS A 65 -5.53 -1.41 7.10
N GLY A 66 -4.22 -1.30 6.94
CA GLY A 66 -3.26 -2.06 7.74
C GLY A 66 -2.87 -3.41 7.14
N THR A 67 -3.55 -3.84 6.10
CA THR A 67 -3.22 -5.13 5.47
C THR A 67 -1.87 -5.04 4.76
N LEU A 68 -1.04 -6.06 4.97
CA LEU A 68 0.25 -6.14 4.32
C LEU A 68 0.12 -6.99 3.07
N ILE A 69 0.52 -6.43 1.93
CA ILE A 69 0.41 -7.12 0.64
C ILE A 69 1.72 -7.04 -0.11
N PHE A 70 1.95 -8.04 -0.96
CA PHE A 70 3.04 -8.01 -1.92
C PHE A 70 2.45 -7.54 -3.24
N VAL A 71 3.10 -6.57 -3.88
CA VAL A 71 2.62 -6.04 -5.16
C VAL A 71 3.72 -6.05 -6.20
N ASP A 72 3.31 -6.26 -7.43
CA ASP A 72 4.12 -6.07 -8.62
C ASP A 72 3.36 -5.06 -9.46
N MET A 73 3.88 -3.84 -9.54
CA MET A 73 3.20 -2.74 -10.20
C MET A 73 3.99 -2.27 -11.40
N ARG A 74 3.27 -1.82 -12.41
CA ARG A 74 3.86 -1.27 -13.64
C ARG A 74 3.48 0.20 -13.78
N ASP A 75 4.08 0.84 -14.76
CA ASP A 75 3.78 2.24 -15.11
C ASP A 75 3.98 3.18 -13.93
N ILE A 76 5.03 2.94 -13.17
CA ILE A 76 5.34 3.78 -12.01
C ILE A 76 5.78 5.15 -12.50
N HIS A 77 5.12 6.18 -12.00
CA HIS A 77 5.42 7.55 -12.39
C HIS A 77 4.99 8.50 -11.30
N ILE A 78 5.45 9.73 -11.38
CA ILE A 78 5.08 10.77 -10.44
C ILE A 78 4.18 11.76 -11.15
N GLU A 79 3.01 11.98 -10.58
CA GLU A 79 2.08 12.99 -11.08
C GLU A 79 2.25 14.25 -10.27
N VAL A 80 2.34 15.37 -10.96
CA VAL A 80 2.52 16.67 -10.34
C VAL A 80 1.22 17.45 -10.52
N TYR A 81 0.70 17.98 -9.44
CA TYR A 81 -0.51 18.79 -9.54
C TYR A 81 -0.47 19.93 -8.55
N GLU A 82 -1.27 20.95 -8.84
CA GLU A 82 -1.35 22.12 -8.01
C GLU A 82 -2.58 21.99 -7.12
N GLY A 83 -2.40 22.13 -5.83
CA GLY A 83 -3.50 22.06 -4.89
C GLY A 83 -4.27 23.37 -4.81
N LYS A 84 -5.39 23.33 -4.11
CA LYS A 84 -6.23 24.52 -3.92
C LYS A 84 -5.52 25.61 -3.14
N ASP A 85 -4.51 25.22 -2.36
CA ASP A 85 -3.72 26.15 -1.57
C ASP A 85 -2.59 26.79 -2.39
N GLY A 86 -2.51 26.50 -3.68
CA GLY A 86 -1.47 27.03 -4.54
C GLY A 86 -0.15 26.31 -4.46
N LYS A 87 -0.08 25.24 -3.68
CA LYS A 87 1.16 24.46 -3.56
C LYS A 87 1.20 23.34 -4.57
N THR A 88 2.42 22.98 -4.96
CA THR A 88 2.63 21.88 -5.89
C THR A 88 2.78 20.57 -5.11
N TYR A 89 2.05 19.57 -5.53
CA TYR A 89 2.09 18.24 -4.90
C TYR A 89 2.58 17.20 -5.89
N HIS A 90 3.26 16.19 -5.36
CA HIS A 90 3.78 15.10 -6.16
C HIS A 90 3.22 13.79 -5.62
N ASN A 91 2.57 13.00 -6.48
CA ASN A 91 2.05 11.70 -6.11
C ASN A 91 2.69 10.62 -6.96
N MET A 92 3.23 9.59 -6.30
CA MET A 92 3.70 8.41 -7.03
C MET A 92 2.51 7.51 -7.29
N ARG A 93 2.35 7.08 -8.53
CA ARG A 93 1.23 6.23 -8.94
C ARG A 93 1.72 5.04 -9.74
N GLY A 94 0.93 3.98 -9.73
CA GLY A 94 1.21 2.80 -10.51
C GLY A 94 -0.02 1.93 -10.68
N THR A 95 0.10 0.93 -11.55
CA THR A 95 -0.97 -0.02 -11.81
C THR A 95 -0.52 -1.39 -11.32
N ILE A 96 -1.39 -2.08 -10.60
CA ILE A 96 -1.07 -3.39 -10.03
C ILE A 96 -1.26 -4.47 -11.08
N ASP A 97 -0.20 -5.24 -11.33
CA ASP A 97 -0.26 -6.43 -12.17
C ASP A 97 -0.50 -7.67 -11.33
N ALA A 98 0.22 -7.78 -10.22
CA ALA A 98 0.08 -8.93 -9.33
C ALA A 98 -0.01 -8.46 -7.89
N LEU A 99 -0.80 -9.16 -7.10
CA LEU A 99 -1.01 -8.83 -5.70
C LEU A 99 -1.18 -10.12 -4.91
N GLU A 100 -0.46 -10.23 -3.79
CA GLU A 100 -0.60 -11.38 -2.90
C GLU A 100 -0.71 -10.88 -1.47
N PHE A 101 -1.49 -11.55 -0.66
CA PHE A 101 -1.63 -11.18 0.74
C PHE A 101 -0.49 -11.79 1.54
N VAL A 102 0.17 -10.95 2.34
CA VAL A 102 1.29 -11.37 3.16
C VAL A 102 0.87 -11.43 4.62
N GLY A 103 0.03 -10.49 5.07
CA GLY A 103 -0.42 -10.47 6.44
C GLY A 103 -1.66 -9.63 6.59
N LYS A 104 -2.43 -9.94 7.62
CA LYS A 104 -3.66 -9.22 7.87
C LYS A 104 -3.38 -7.92 8.59
N ALA A 105 -4.37 -7.05 8.53
CA ALA A 105 -4.33 -5.87 9.36
C ALA A 105 -4.20 -6.30 10.81
N GLU A 106 -3.42 -5.58 11.54
CA GLU A 106 -3.22 -5.95 12.79
C GLU A 106 -4.26 -5.77 13.66
N LYS A 107 -4.76 -6.63 14.07
CA LYS A 107 -5.60 -6.55 15.03
C LYS A 107 -5.34 -7.66 15.80
N THR A 108 -4.85 -7.90 15.58
CA THR A 108 -4.62 -8.83 16.19
C THR A 108 -3.49 -9.03 16.64
N ALA A 109 -3.25 -8.54 16.68
CA ALA A 109 -2.43 -8.67 17.07
C ALA A 109 -2.14 -9.03 18.03
N GLY A 110 -2.44 -9.08 18.18
CA GLY A 110 -2.40 -9.40 18.98
C GLY A 110 -2.11 -10.44 19.23
N ALA A 111 -2.17 -10.67 19.04
CA ALA A 111 -2.08 -11.54 19.28
C ALA A 111 -1.03 -12.22 19.20
N LYS A 112 -0.60 -12.08 19.11
CA LYS A 112 0.05 -12.51 19.06
C LYS A 112 1.00 -12.71 19.48
N LYS A 113 1.22 -12.75 19.56
CA LYS A 113 1.80 -12.72 19.70
C LYS A 113 2.57 -13.09 19.79
N GLY A 114 2.91 -13.20 19.77
CA GLY A 114 3.40 -13.27 19.46
C GLY A 114 4.29 -13.59 19.20
N THR A 115 4.57 -13.82 19.07
CA THR A 115 5.14 -13.78 18.53
C THR A 115 5.85 -13.65 18.15
N ARG A 116 6.26 -13.70 17.87
CA ARG A 116 6.72 -13.24 17.36
C ARG A 116 7.16 -12.76 16.96
N ASP A 117 7.21 -12.60 16.87
CA ASP A 117 7.35 -11.83 16.33
C ASP A 117 7.89 -11.31 16.23
N ASP A 118 8.18 -11.45 16.32
CA ASP A 118 8.44 -10.71 16.13
C ASP A 118 9.21 -10.44 15.91
N ASP A 119 9.71 -10.85 15.87
CA ASP A 119 10.10 -10.33 15.53
C ASP A 119 10.65 -10.13 14.75
N TRP A 120 11.19 -10.57 14.26
CA TRP A 120 11.33 -10.02 13.33
C TRP A 120 11.41 -9.12 13.22
N ASP A 121 10.91 -8.82 13.38
CA ASP A 121 10.51 -7.84 13.21
C ASP A 121 10.89 -7.14 13.25
N ASP A 122 11.26 -7.34 13.07
CA ASP A 122 11.34 -6.52 12.98
C ASP A 122 11.53 -6.13 12.50
N GLU A 123 11.88 -6.33 12.15
CA GLU A 123 11.77 -5.74 11.57
C GLU A 123 11.53 -5.19 11.36
N SER A 124 11.75 -5.37 11.33
CA SER A 124 11.24 -4.75 11.08
C SER A 124 11.08 -4.15 10.88
N ASP A 125 11.49 -4.26 10.51
CA ASP A 125 11.07 -3.66 10.11
C ASP A 125 10.66 -3.44 9.57
N ILE A 126 10.61 -3.85 9.09
CA ILE A 126 9.94 -3.42 8.41
C ILE A 126 9.21 -2.92 8.63
N PRO A 127 9.01 -2.31 8.52
CA PRO A 127 8.29 -1.48 8.76
C PRO A 127 7.50 -1.48 8.94
N PHE A 128 7.50 -1.60 8.77
CA PHE A 128 6.68 -1.12 8.81
C PHE A 128 6.31 -1.11 9.63
#